data_bec03ccd75989a835bc115deb539b6d0
#
_entry.id   bec03ccd75989a835bc115deb539b6d0
#
_cell.length_a   1.000
_cell.length_b   1.000
_cell.length_c   1.000
_cell.angle_alpha   90.00
_cell.angle_beta   90.00
_cell.angle_gamma   90.00
#
_symmetry.space_group_name_H-M   'P 1'
#
loop_
_entity.id
_entity.type
_entity.pdbx_description
1 polymer ?
#
loop_
_entity_poly.entity_id
_entity_poly.type
_entity_poly.pdbx_seq_one_letter_code
_entity_poly.pdbx_strand_id
1 'polypeptide(L)'
;MNIDDAGHRAGLDSAHYRNTTRHSDTHLSVHLLQWLRAGYQILVTADHGMNNDKSHGGILPEERAVPLYVLGECFSHDAAAAPRQLELCGTVCELLGIKGHNKPVATSFINTGL
;
A
#
# COMPACT_ATOMS: atom_id res chain seq x y z
N MET A 1 3.16 -13.44 -10.40
CA MET A 1 1.74 -13.30 -10.84
C MET A 1 1.30 -11.87 -10.53
N ASN A 2 0.75 -11.17 -11.50
CA ASN A 2 0.40 -9.76 -11.38
C ASN A 2 -1.10 -9.59 -11.06
N ILE A 3 -1.41 -8.89 -9.98
CA ILE A 3 -2.81 -8.68 -9.53
C ILE A 3 -3.56 -7.81 -10.56
N ASP A 4 -2.93 -6.78 -11.09
CA ASP A 4 -3.51 -5.92 -12.12
C ASP A 4 -3.90 -6.72 -13.37
N ASP A 5 -3.00 -7.55 -13.88
CA ASP A 5 -3.27 -8.42 -15.02
C ASP A 5 -4.46 -9.37 -14.78
N ALA A 6 -4.56 -9.91 -13.56
CA ALA A 6 -5.71 -10.75 -13.18
C ALA A 6 -7.03 -9.95 -13.18
N GLY A 7 -6.98 -8.69 -12.74
CA GLY A 7 -8.12 -7.77 -12.77
C GLY A 7 -8.57 -7.46 -14.20
N HIS A 8 -7.65 -7.14 -15.07
CA HIS A 8 -7.94 -6.89 -16.49
C HIS A 8 -8.49 -8.11 -17.21
N ARG A 9 -8.12 -9.31 -16.79
CA ARG A 9 -8.64 -10.55 -17.40
C ARG A 9 -10.02 -10.94 -16.89
N ALA A 10 -10.31 -10.74 -15.61
CA ALA A 10 -11.46 -11.37 -14.97
C ALA A 10 -12.37 -10.43 -14.17
N GLY A 11 -11.92 -9.23 -13.82
CA GLY A 11 -12.67 -8.26 -13.01
C GLY A 11 -12.50 -8.45 -11.50
N LEU A 12 -12.92 -7.43 -10.75
CA LEU A 12 -12.75 -7.32 -9.30
C LEU A 12 -13.33 -8.51 -8.51
N ASP A 13 -14.57 -8.90 -8.81
CA ASP A 13 -15.29 -9.93 -8.06
C ASP A 13 -14.99 -11.38 -8.52
N SER A 14 -14.01 -11.54 -9.40
CA SER A 14 -13.66 -12.86 -9.92
C SER A 14 -12.88 -13.72 -8.91
N ALA A 15 -13.05 -15.02 -8.99
CA ALA A 15 -12.22 -15.96 -8.24
C ALA A 15 -10.74 -15.86 -8.64
N HIS A 16 -10.47 -15.57 -9.92
CA HIS A 16 -9.11 -15.39 -10.42
C HIS A 16 -8.40 -14.22 -9.74
N TYR A 17 -9.06 -13.06 -9.65
CA TYR A 17 -8.52 -11.88 -8.99
C TYR A 17 -8.26 -12.15 -7.50
N ARG A 18 -9.23 -12.72 -6.78
CA ARG A 18 -9.08 -13.07 -5.36
C ARG A 18 -7.95 -14.08 -5.12
N ASN A 19 -7.84 -15.09 -5.95
CA ASN A 19 -6.80 -16.10 -5.80
C ASN A 19 -5.40 -15.50 -6.08
N THR A 20 -5.28 -14.63 -7.07
CA THR A 20 -4.03 -13.93 -7.35
C THR A 20 -3.62 -13.05 -6.18
N THR A 21 -4.56 -12.33 -5.57
CA THR A 21 -4.30 -11.52 -4.36
C THR A 21 -3.86 -12.39 -3.19
N ARG A 22 -4.51 -13.51 -2.95
CA ARG A 22 -4.11 -14.47 -1.89
C ARG A 22 -2.72 -15.04 -2.11
N HIS A 23 -2.35 -15.35 -3.36
CA HIS A 23 -1.01 -15.80 -3.69
C HIS A 23 0.04 -14.73 -3.38
N SER A 24 -0.23 -13.48 -3.74
CA SER A 24 0.66 -12.36 -3.42
C SER A 24 0.83 -12.17 -1.92
N ASP A 25 -0.26 -12.25 -1.16
CA ASP A 25 -0.25 -12.21 0.30
C ASP A 25 0.59 -13.34 0.90
N THR A 26 0.41 -14.56 0.41
CA THR A 26 1.19 -15.74 0.85
C THR A 26 2.68 -15.55 0.59
N HIS A 27 3.07 -15.09 -0.59
CA HIS A 27 4.46 -14.82 -0.93
C HIS A 27 5.06 -13.75 -0.04
N LEU A 28 4.33 -12.65 0.21
CA LEU A 28 4.78 -11.56 1.06
C LEU A 28 4.96 -12.03 2.50
N SER A 29 3.99 -12.77 3.04
CA SER A 29 3.98 -13.22 4.44
C SER A 29 5.20 -14.07 4.83
N VAL A 30 5.76 -14.82 3.89
CA VAL A 30 6.97 -15.62 4.11
C VAL A 30 8.18 -14.76 4.48
N HIS A 31 8.23 -13.53 4.00
CA HIS A 31 9.39 -12.64 4.17
C HIS A 31 9.21 -11.57 5.26
N LEU A 32 7.98 -11.21 5.60
CA LEU A 32 7.69 -10.06 6.47
C LEU A 32 8.42 -10.14 7.81
N LEU A 33 8.35 -11.28 8.47
CA LEU A 33 8.95 -11.45 9.79
C LEU A 33 10.47 -11.38 9.75
N GLN A 34 11.08 -11.94 8.69
CA GLN A 34 12.49 -11.87 8.45
C GLN A 34 12.96 -10.42 8.23
N TRP A 35 12.23 -9.66 7.43
CA TRP A 35 12.54 -8.26 7.16
C TRP A 35 12.43 -7.41 8.42
N LEU A 36 11.38 -7.60 9.21
CA LEU A 36 11.21 -6.89 10.49
C LEU A 36 12.37 -7.18 11.44
N ARG A 37 12.77 -8.44 11.56
CA ARG A 37 13.91 -8.83 12.39
C ARG A 37 15.25 -8.25 11.90
N ALA A 38 15.35 -8.00 10.61
CA ALA A 38 16.50 -7.34 10.00
C ALA A 38 16.46 -5.81 10.12
N GLY A 39 15.43 -5.25 10.75
CA GLY A 39 15.30 -3.81 11.01
C GLY A 39 14.57 -3.03 9.95
N TYR A 40 13.98 -3.69 8.94
CA TYR A 40 13.17 -3.00 7.94
C TYR A 40 11.86 -2.50 8.53
N GLN A 41 11.46 -1.31 8.12
CA GLN A 41 10.12 -0.78 8.28
C GLN A 41 9.35 -1.06 6.99
N ILE A 42 8.13 -1.58 7.07
CA ILE A 42 7.44 -2.14 5.90
C ILE A 42 6.15 -1.37 5.65
N LEU A 43 5.98 -0.90 4.44
CA LEU A 43 4.75 -0.31 3.94
C LEU A 43 4.33 -1.05 2.68
N VAL A 44 3.09 -1.54 2.66
CA VAL A 44 2.50 -2.24 1.52
C VAL A 44 1.25 -1.49 1.08
N THR A 45 1.19 -1.13 -0.17
CA THR A 45 0.05 -0.45 -0.77
C THR A 45 -0.10 -0.81 -2.25
N ALA A 46 -1.03 -0.17 -2.92
CA ALA A 46 -1.21 -0.27 -4.37
C ALA A 46 -1.36 1.14 -4.98
N ASP A 47 -1.14 1.26 -6.26
CA ASP A 47 -1.30 2.50 -7.01
C ASP A 47 -2.77 2.79 -7.37
N HIS A 48 -3.58 1.75 -7.58
CA HIS A 48 -5.02 1.84 -7.87
C HIS A 48 -5.75 0.56 -7.47
N GLY A 49 -7.09 0.62 -7.49
CA GLY A 49 -7.96 -0.53 -7.37
C GLY A 49 -8.36 -1.11 -8.74
N MET A 50 -9.47 -1.84 -8.80
CA MET A 50 -9.96 -2.49 -10.00
C MET A 50 -11.49 -2.51 -9.97
N ASN A 51 -12.15 -2.39 -11.12
CA ASN A 51 -13.60 -2.54 -11.22
C ASN A 51 -14.00 -3.88 -11.86
N ASN A 52 -15.31 -4.13 -11.91
CA ASN A 52 -15.85 -5.36 -12.53
C ASN A 52 -15.86 -5.31 -14.06
N ASP A 53 -15.67 -4.15 -14.67
CA ASP A 53 -15.51 -3.98 -16.11
C ASP A 53 -14.07 -4.23 -16.55
N LYS A 54 -13.25 -4.82 -15.71
CA LYS A 54 -11.85 -5.20 -15.97
C LYS A 54 -10.97 -3.98 -16.29
N SER A 55 -11.23 -2.88 -15.60
CA SER A 55 -10.56 -1.59 -15.84
C SER A 55 -10.32 -0.84 -14.54
N HIS A 56 -9.57 0.24 -14.64
CA HIS A 56 -9.32 1.20 -13.57
C HIS A 56 -9.04 2.59 -14.16
N GLY A 57 -8.77 3.57 -13.28
CA GLY A 57 -8.49 4.95 -13.71
C GLY A 57 -9.71 5.85 -13.75
N GLY A 58 -10.89 5.34 -13.40
CA GLY A 58 -12.12 6.11 -13.24
C GLY A 58 -12.28 6.69 -11.83
N ILE A 59 -13.52 7.00 -11.48
CA ILE A 59 -13.87 7.64 -10.21
C ILE A 59 -14.61 6.72 -9.23
N LEU A 60 -14.82 5.47 -9.60
CA LEU A 60 -15.50 4.50 -8.73
C LEU A 60 -14.69 4.24 -7.45
N PRO A 61 -15.37 4.05 -6.30
CA PRO A 61 -14.68 3.77 -5.04
C PRO A 61 -13.71 2.59 -5.11
N GLU A 62 -14.10 1.50 -5.78
CA GLU A 62 -13.29 0.29 -5.96
C GLU A 62 -12.06 0.51 -6.83
N GLU A 63 -12.04 1.55 -7.67
CA GLU A 63 -10.86 1.93 -8.46
C GLU A 63 -9.90 2.82 -7.69
N ARG A 64 -10.43 3.63 -6.76
CA ARG A 64 -9.68 4.64 -6.03
C ARG A 64 -9.21 4.18 -4.66
N ALA A 65 -9.96 3.30 -4.00
CA ALA A 65 -9.58 2.76 -2.72
C ALA A 65 -8.46 1.73 -2.87
N VAL A 66 -7.39 1.91 -2.12
CA VAL A 66 -6.25 1.00 -2.10
C VAL A 66 -5.95 0.57 -0.68
N PRO A 67 -5.39 -0.63 -0.48
CA PRO A 67 -4.96 -1.06 0.85
C PRO A 67 -3.74 -0.27 1.31
N LEU A 68 -3.60 -0.16 2.62
CA LEU A 68 -2.39 0.33 3.26
C LEU A 68 -2.10 -0.54 4.48
N TYR A 69 -1.00 -1.24 4.45
CA TYR A 69 -0.52 -2.03 5.58
C TYR A 69 0.85 -1.52 5.99
N VAL A 70 1.06 -1.33 7.28
CA VAL A 70 2.35 -0.90 7.82
C VAL A 70 2.78 -1.79 8.97
N LEU A 71 4.06 -2.10 9.00
CA LEU A 71 4.70 -2.85 10.08
C LEU A 71 6.00 -2.14 10.45
N GLY A 72 6.19 -1.91 11.73
CA GLY A 72 7.35 -1.24 12.26
C GLY A 72 7.00 0.01 13.07
N GLU A 73 7.96 0.48 13.84
CA GLU A 73 7.75 1.53 14.83
C GLU A 73 7.78 2.95 14.26
N CYS A 74 8.28 3.13 13.03
CA CYS A 74 8.32 4.45 12.40
C CYS A 74 6.96 4.95 11.93
N PHE A 75 5.94 4.08 11.92
CA PHE A 75 4.59 4.43 11.50
C PHE A 75 3.65 4.59 12.68
N SER A 76 2.70 5.51 12.58
CA SER A 76 1.51 5.49 13.43
C SER A 76 0.64 4.30 13.04
N HIS A 77 0.18 3.56 14.04
CA HIS A 77 -0.77 2.45 13.85
C HIS A 77 -2.22 2.88 14.12
N ASP A 78 -2.47 4.18 14.24
CA ASP A 78 -3.82 4.74 14.32
C ASP A 78 -4.39 4.86 12.89
N ALA A 79 -5.50 4.18 12.64
CA ALA A 79 -6.19 4.23 11.35
C ALA A 79 -6.60 5.66 10.94
N ALA A 80 -6.88 6.54 11.93
CA ALA A 80 -7.20 7.93 11.66
C ALA A 80 -6.02 8.76 11.12
N ALA A 81 -4.79 8.28 11.30
CA ALA A 81 -3.59 8.91 10.80
C ALA A 81 -3.19 8.44 9.40
N ALA A 82 -3.95 7.52 8.78
CA ALA A 82 -3.63 6.98 7.46
C ALA A 82 -3.49 8.10 6.40
N PRO A 83 -2.40 8.10 5.62
CA PRO A 83 -2.15 9.14 4.64
C PRO A 83 -3.07 9.00 3.43
N ARG A 84 -3.31 10.09 2.75
CA ARG A 84 -3.82 10.03 1.38
C ARG A 84 -2.71 9.55 0.45
N GLN A 85 -3.07 8.95 -0.67
CA GLN A 85 -2.09 8.43 -1.64
C GLN A 85 -1.10 9.52 -2.12
N LEU A 86 -1.57 10.75 -2.28
CA LEU A 86 -0.72 11.88 -2.68
C LEU A 86 0.33 12.27 -1.63
N GLU A 87 0.16 11.86 -0.39
CA GLU A 87 1.08 12.14 0.71
C GLU A 87 2.14 11.04 0.92
N LEU A 88 1.97 9.88 0.28
CA LEU A 88 2.87 8.73 0.50
C LEU A 88 4.30 9.01 0.07
N CYS A 89 4.50 9.59 -1.09
CA CYS A 89 5.84 9.86 -1.60
C CYS A 89 6.62 10.81 -0.67
N GLY A 90 6.01 11.91 -0.24
CA GLY A 90 6.63 12.85 0.69
C GLY A 90 6.89 12.22 2.06
N THR A 91 5.95 11.41 2.54
CA THR A 91 6.08 10.67 3.81
C THR A 91 7.26 9.70 3.79
N VAL A 92 7.42 8.95 2.70
CA VAL A 92 8.58 8.05 2.53
C VAL A 92 9.88 8.85 2.47
N CYS A 93 9.90 9.99 1.77
CA CYS A 93 11.07 10.88 1.75
C CYS A 93 11.47 11.34 3.17
N GLU A 94 10.50 11.76 3.98
CA GLU A 94 10.76 12.16 5.37
C GLU A 94 11.34 11.00 6.20
N LEU A 95 10.73 9.81 6.09
CA LEU A 95 11.21 8.61 6.80
C LEU A 95 12.64 8.23 6.41
N LEU A 96 13.03 8.47 5.17
CA LEU A 96 14.38 8.22 4.66
C LEU A 96 15.35 9.38 4.89
N GLY A 97 14.91 10.48 5.49
CA GLY A 97 15.74 11.67 5.73
C GLY A 97 16.07 12.47 4.47
N ILE A 98 15.31 12.27 3.39
CA ILE A 98 15.49 13.03 2.14
C ILE A 98 14.90 14.44 2.32
N LYS A 99 15.72 15.46 2.15
CA LYS A 99 15.31 16.87 2.31
C LYS A 99 15.06 17.55 0.97
N GLY A 100 14.31 18.66 1.00
CA GLY A 100 14.09 19.51 -0.16
C GLY A 100 13.14 18.97 -1.22
N HIS A 101 12.29 18.00 -0.87
CA HIS A 101 11.36 17.37 -1.80
C HIS A 101 10.06 18.15 -1.88
N ASN A 102 9.63 19.06 -2.04
CA ASN A 102 8.35 19.80 -2.15
C ASN A 102 7.06 18.95 -2.24
N LYS A 103 7.06 17.78 -1.61
CA LYS A 103 5.91 16.85 -1.66
C LYS A 103 5.11 16.91 -0.37
N PRO A 104 3.77 16.75 -0.42
CA PRO A 104 2.95 16.67 0.78
C PRO A 104 3.39 15.51 1.68
N VAL A 105 3.37 15.72 2.97
CA VAL A 105 3.75 14.74 4.01
C VAL A 105 2.60 14.53 4.98
N ALA A 106 2.27 13.29 5.26
CA ALA A 106 1.33 12.93 6.31
C ALA A 106 2.08 12.86 7.65
N THR A 107 2.29 13.99 8.30
CA THR A 107 3.09 14.09 9.51
C THR A 107 2.52 13.28 10.67
N SER A 108 1.19 13.17 10.79
CA SER A 108 0.51 12.36 11.79
C SER A 108 0.71 10.85 11.60
N PHE A 109 1.11 10.43 10.42
CA PHE A 109 1.37 9.02 10.10
C PHE A 109 2.79 8.59 10.51
N ILE A 110 3.68 9.52 10.71
CA ILE A 110 5.05 9.26 11.16
C ILE A 110 5.08 9.25 12.69
N ASN A 111 5.59 8.17 13.26
CA ASN A 111 5.80 8.09 14.69
C ASN A 111 7.09 8.81 15.07
N THR A 112 6.97 9.97 15.68
CA THR A 112 8.11 10.82 16.09
C THR A 112 8.66 10.48 17.48
N GLY A 113 8.08 9.51 18.17
CA GLY A 113 8.48 9.07 19.51
C GLY A 113 9.71 8.14 19.52
N LEU A 114 10.36 7.97 18.40
CA LEU A 114 11.54 7.11 18.25
C LEU A 114 12.83 7.89 18.53
#